data_e5f80bf31d70c9996ba77fdd5f1d1b56
#
_entry.id   e5f80bf31d70c9996ba77fdd5f1d1b56
#
_cell.length_a   1.000
_cell.length_b   1.000
_cell.length_c   1.000
_cell.angle_alpha   90.00
_cell.angle_beta   90.00
_cell.angle_gamma   90.00
#
_symmetry.space_group_name_H-M   'P 1'
#
loop_
_entity.id
_entity.type
_entity.pdbx_description
1 polymer ?
#
loop_
_entity_poly.entity_id
_entity_poly.type
_entity_poly.pdbx_seq_one_letter_code
_entity_poly.pdbx_strand_id
1 'polypeptide(L)'
;MKKRFVLMAVLICGVSFSASAQFKIGGKKINVGKVVQAGTDAVKAITLSDADVAAMSKEYMQWMDTHNPLTAPDSEYGKRLEKLVGNIKEVDGLKVNFGVYEVIDVNAFACGDGSVRICAGLMDLMTDDEVMSVIGHEIGHVIHTDSKDAMKNAYLRSAAKNAAGAASETVAKMTDSDLGALAESLAGAQFSQKQENEADDYGFEFC
;
A
#
# COMPACT_ATOMS: atom_id res chain seq x y z
N MET A 1 -16.96 -2.76 22.80
CA MET A 1 -16.02 -1.61 22.92
C MET A 1 -15.13 -1.63 21.69
N LYS A 2 -15.43 -0.79 20.69
CA LYS A 2 -14.65 -0.69 19.43
C LYS A 2 -13.28 -0.08 19.76
N LYS A 3 -12.20 -0.80 19.55
CA LYS A 3 -10.83 -0.28 19.74
C LYS A 3 -10.53 0.68 18.58
N ARG A 4 -10.31 1.94 18.93
CA ARG A 4 -9.88 2.97 17.97
C ARG A 4 -8.38 2.80 17.74
N PHE A 5 -7.97 2.33 16.56
CA PHE A 5 -6.63 2.58 16.06
C PHE A 5 -6.66 3.91 15.30
N VAL A 6 -5.98 4.88 15.83
CA VAL A 6 -5.88 6.21 15.22
C VAL A 6 -4.78 6.15 14.19
N LEU A 7 -5.14 6.06 12.91
CA LEU A 7 -4.24 6.48 11.85
C LEU A 7 -4.23 8.01 11.87
N MET A 8 -3.23 8.57 12.52
CA MET A 8 -3.05 10.02 12.62
C MET A 8 -2.53 10.51 11.27
N ALA A 9 -3.42 11.07 10.45
CA ALA A 9 -3.03 11.83 9.28
C ALA A 9 -2.28 13.08 9.77
N VAL A 10 -0.96 13.04 9.77
CA VAL A 10 -0.12 14.20 10.02
C VAL A 10 -0.01 14.99 8.72
N LEU A 11 -0.79 16.04 8.64
CA LEU A 11 -0.66 17.09 7.63
C LEU A 11 0.67 17.81 7.88
N ILE A 12 1.74 17.44 7.19
CA ILE A 12 3.01 18.17 7.25
C ILE A 12 3.01 19.21 6.15
N CYS A 13 2.72 20.47 6.56
CA CYS A 13 3.05 21.65 5.78
C CYS A 13 4.54 21.64 5.42
N GLY A 14 4.81 21.70 4.11
CA GLY A 14 6.15 21.80 3.58
C GLY A 14 6.86 23.07 4.07
N VAL A 15 7.91 22.88 4.86
CA VAL A 15 8.94 23.89 5.08
C VAL A 15 10.23 23.32 4.52
N SER A 16 10.61 23.83 3.34
CA SER A 16 11.90 23.52 2.71
C SER A 16 13.01 24.15 3.54
N PHE A 17 13.61 23.40 4.45
CA PHE A 17 14.86 23.78 5.08
C PHE A 17 16.01 23.10 4.34
N SER A 18 16.72 23.89 3.50
CA SER A 18 18.03 23.52 2.99
C SER A 18 19.06 23.65 4.12
N ALA A 19 19.12 22.65 4.99
CA ALA A 19 20.16 22.55 6.00
C ALA A 19 21.26 21.62 5.48
N SER A 20 22.40 22.15 5.09
CA SER A 20 23.62 21.37 4.84
C SER A 20 24.17 20.87 6.18
N ALA A 21 23.64 19.76 6.66
CA ALA A 21 24.15 19.12 7.87
C ALA A 21 25.44 18.38 7.53
N GLN A 22 26.57 18.85 8.07
CA GLN A 22 27.85 18.15 8.05
C GLN A 22 28.00 17.38 9.36
N PHE A 23 28.08 16.06 9.28
CA PHE A 23 28.35 15.19 10.44
C PHE A 23 29.81 14.71 10.39
N LYS A 24 30.49 14.67 11.55
CA LYS A 24 31.83 14.08 11.67
C LYS A 24 31.74 12.73 12.37
N ILE A 25 32.14 11.66 11.70
CA ILE A 25 32.34 10.34 12.28
C ILE A 25 33.79 9.93 12.02
N GLY A 26 34.53 9.60 13.09
CA GLY A 26 35.92 9.12 12.98
C GLY A 26 36.89 10.12 12.34
N GLY A 27 36.70 11.41 12.57
CA GLY A 27 37.62 12.46 12.09
C GLY A 27 37.43 12.84 10.61
N LYS A 28 36.60 12.17 9.83
CA LYS A 28 36.30 12.53 8.44
C LYS A 28 34.98 13.30 8.35
N LYS A 29 34.97 14.39 7.58
CA LYS A 29 33.75 15.12 7.24
C LYS A 29 32.94 14.29 6.24
N ILE A 30 31.78 13.82 6.66
CA ILE A 30 30.83 13.16 5.77
C ILE A 30 29.86 14.22 5.25
N ASN A 31 29.81 14.36 3.93
CA ASN A 31 28.82 15.21 3.29
C ASN A 31 27.52 14.43 3.16
N VAL A 32 26.58 14.71 4.08
CA VAL A 32 25.28 14.04 4.15
C VAL A 32 24.52 14.14 2.82
N GLY A 33 24.64 15.25 2.10
CA GLY A 33 24.06 15.41 0.76
C GLY A 33 24.61 14.41 -0.26
N LYS A 34 25.92 14.08 -0.21
CA LYS A 34 26.51 13.05 -1.09
C LYS A 34 26.14 11.62 -0.67
N VAL A 35 25.94 11.37 0.62
CA VAL A 35 25.48 10.07 1.12
C VAL A 35 24.02 9.86 0.74
N VAL A 36 23.18 10.88 0.87
CA VAL A 36 21.78 10.84 0.42
C VAL A 36 21.71 10.69 -1.11
N GLN A 37 22.56 11.40 -1.86
CA GLN A 37 22.62 11.29 -3.32
C GLN A 37 23.10 9.89 -3.76
N ALA A 38 24.14 9.35 -3.12
CA ALA A 38 24.64 8.00 -3.40
C ALA A 38 23.59 6.93 -2.99
N GLY A 39 22.84 7.15 -1.91
CA GLY A 39 21.73 6.32 -1.51
C GLY A 39 20.58 6.35 -2.51
N THR A 40 20.19 7.53 -3.00
CA THR A 40 19.16 7.67 -4.04
C THR A 40 19.58 7.10 -5.38
N ASP A 41 20.85 7.20 -5.74
CA ASP A 41 21.36 6.64 -7.00
C ASP A 41 21.51 5.10 -6.91
N ALA A 42 21.88 4.56 -5.75
CA ALA A 42 21.87 3.12 -5.50
C ALA A 42 20.43 2.56 -5.48
N VAL A 43 19.49 3.28 -4.89
CA VAL A 43 18.04 2.93 -4.89
C VAL A 43 17.44 2.96 -6.30
N LYS A 44 17.87 3.90 -7.17
CA LYS A 44 17.47 3.91 -8.59
C LYS A 44 18.02 2.73 -9.38
N ALA A 45 19.12 2.13 -8.94
CA ALA A 45 19.71 0.94 -9.56
C ALA A 45 19.03 -0.37 -9.16
N ILE A 46 18.16 -0.37 -8.12
CA ILE A 46 17.40 -1.55 -7.73
C ILE A 46 16.23 -1.71 -8.71
N THR A 47 16.39 -2.60 -9.65
CA THR A 47 15.33 -2.99 -10.59
C THR A 47 14.46 -4.05 -9.91
N LEU A 48 13.35 -3.63 -9.29
CA LEU A 48 12.36 -4.57 -8.77
C LEU A 48 11.61 -5.21 -9.94
N SER A 49 11.65 -6.53 -10.03
CA SER A 49 10.83 -7.29 -10.97
C SER A 49 9.37 -7.35 -10.51
N ASP A 50 8.46 -7.70 -11.41
CA ASP A 50 7.06 -7.95 -11.04
C ASP A 50 6.91 -9.04 -9.99
N ALA A 51 7.79 -10.06 -10.02
CA ALA A 51 7.83 -11.12 -9.03
C ALA A 51 8.24 -10.60 -7.63
N ASP A 52 9.20 -9.66 -7.59
CA ASP A 52 9.61 -9.02 -6.33
C ASP A 52 8.46 -8.18 -5.74
N VAL A 53 7.77 -7.41 -6.60
CA VAL A 53 6.63 -6.60 -6.17
C VAL A 53 5.49 -7.48 -5.67
N ALA A 54 5.18 -8.59 -6.35
CA ALA A 54 4.16 -9.53 -5.90
C ALA A 54 4.53 -10.17 -4.55
N ALA A 55 5.81 -10.54 -4.35
CA ALA A 55 6.29 -11.08 -3.08
C ALA A 55 6.18 -10.04 -1.95
N MET A 56 6.57 -8.78 -2.21
CA MET A 56 6.42 -7.68 -1.25
C MET A 56 4.96 -7.41 -0.92
N SER A 57 4.07 -7.38 -1.92
CA SER A 57 2.63 -7.20 -1.72
C SER A 57 2.06 -8.29 -0.80
N LYS A 58 2.45 -9.53 -1.02
CA LYS A 58 2.04 -10.65 -0.18
C LYS A 58 2.54 -10.53 1.25
N GLU A 59 3.80 -10.16 1.47
CA GLU A 59 4.36 -9.97 2.81
C GLU A 59 3.69 -8.79 3.53
N TYR A 60 3.47 -7.69 2.81
CA TYR A 60 2.73 -6.53 3.30
C TYR A 60 1.29 -6.91 3.70
N MET A 61 0.57 -7.66 2.86
CA MET A 61 -0.79 -8.07 3.17
C MET A 61 -0.87 -9.01 4.37
N GLN A 62 0.08 -9.93 4.53
CA GLN A 62 0.17 -10.76 5.72
C GLN A 62 0.38 -9.91 6.98
N TRP A 63 1.22 -8.90 6.90
CA TRP A 63 1.44 -7.97 8.00
C TRP A 63 0.17 -7.16 8.31
N MET A 64 -0.49 -6.62 7.30
CA MET A 64 -1.75 -5.88 7.44
C MET A 64 -2.85 -6.74 8.09
N ASP A 65 -3.02 -7.99 7.66
CA ASP A 65 -4.02 -8.92 8.20
C ASP A 65 -3.73 -9.31 9.67
N THR A 66 -2.48 -9.22 10.13
CA THR A 66 -2.15 -9.43 11.55
C THR A 66 -2.35 -8.19 12.42
N HIS A 67 -2.29 -6.99 11.83
CA HIS A 67 -2.43 -5.72 12.57
C HIS A 67 -3.86 -5.16 12.52
N ASN A 68 -4.66 -5.57 11.55
CA ASN A 68 -6.05 -5.17 11.42
C ASN A 68 -6.94 -6.41 11.51
N PRO A 69 -7.86 -6.48 12.49
CA PRO A 69 -8.73 -7.63 12.63
C PRO A 69 -9.60 -7.83 11.38
N LEU A 70 -9.50 -9.00 10.77
CA LEU A 70 -10.44 -9.44 9.73
C LEU A 70 -11.76 -9.85 10.37
N THR A 71 -12.88 -9.49 9.75
CA THR A 71 -14.19 -9.95 10.16
C THR A 71 -14.32 -11.45 9.95
N ALA A 72 -15.08 -12.12 10.84
CA ALA A 72 -15.41 -13.51 10.63
C ALA A 72 -16.32 -13.68 9.38
N PRO A 73 -16.19 -14.78 8.62
CA PRO A 73 -17.03 -15.02 7.43
C PRO A 73 -18.54 -15.07 7.74
N ASP A 74 -18.90 -15.46 8.95
CA ASP A 74 -20.30 -15.55 9.43
C ASP A 74 -20.81 -14.25 10.08
N SER A 75 -19.97 -13.21 10.18
CA SER A 75 -20.36 -11.86 10.62
C SER A 75 -21.29 -11.18 9.61
N GLU A 76 -21.93 -10.09 9.98
CA GLU A 76 -22.75 -9.30 9.06
C GLU A 76 -21.93 -8.78 7.88
N TYR A 77 -20.72 -8.27 8.12
CA TYR A 77 -19.83 -7.80 7.06
C TYR A 77 -19.33 -8.96 6.18
N GLY A 78 -18.95 -10.10 6.78
CA GLY A 78 -18.50 -11.27 6.04
C GLY A 78 -19.59 -11.81 5.12
N LYS A 79 -20.82 -11.93 5.59
CA LYS A 79 -21.98 -12.35 4.78
C LYS A 79 -22.31 -11.36 3.68
N ARG A 80 -22.23 -10.05 3.97
CA ARG A 80 -22.47 -9.01 2.98
C ARG A 80 -21.39 -9.05 1.90
N LEU A 81 -20.12 -9.19 2.27
CA LEU A 81 -19.00 -9.33 1.32
C LEU A 81 -19.17 -10.58 0.45
N GLU A 82 -19.51 -11.74 1.05
CA GLU A 82 -19.72 -12.98 0.29
C GLU A 82 -20.87 -12.85 -0.72
N LYS A 83 -21.95 -12.15 -0.37
CA LYS A 83 -23.04 -11.85 -1.30
C LYS A 83 -22.55 -11.03 -2.49
N LEU A 84 -21.67 -10.04 -2.27
CA LEU A 84 -21.19 -9.12 -3.28
C LEU A 84 -20.16 -9.79 -4.20
N VAL A 85 -19.15 -10.44 -3.64
CA VAL A 85 -17.97 -10.89 -4.40
C VAL A 85 -17.68 -12.39 -4.28
N GLY A 86 -18.53 -13.16 -3.62
CA GLY A 86 -18.28 -14.58 -3.34
C GLY A 86 -18.06 -15.46 -4.58
N ASN A 87 -18.63 -15.05 -5.72
CA ASN A 87 -18.47 -15.74 -7.00
C ASN A 87 -17.23 -15.24 -7.80
N ILE A 88 -16.58 -14.16 -7.37
CA ILE A 88 -15.44 -13.56 -8.06
C ILE A 88 -14.16 -14.14 -7.48
N LYS A 89 -13.49 -15.01 -8.21
CA LYS A 89 -12.24 -15.66 -7.79
C LYS A 89 -11.05 -15.20 -8.61
N GLU A 90 -11.33 -14.66 -9.80
CA GLU A 90 -10.32 -14.19 -10.74
C GLU A 90 -10.92 -13.05 -11.57
N VAL A 91 -10.12 -12.03 -11.85
CA VAL A 91 -10.46 -10.88 -12.71
C VAL A 91 -9.27 -10.63 -13.63
N ASP A 92 -9.49 -10.69 -14.94
CA ASP A 92 -8.47 -10.46 -15.98
C ASP A 92 -7.18 -11.28 -15.77
N GLY A 93 -7.31 -12.54 -15.32
CA GLY A 93 -6.19 -13.44 -15.04
C GLY A 93 -5.53 -13.23 -13.67
N LEU A 94 -5.96 -12.22 -12.92
CA LEU A 94 -5.54 -12.00 -11.54
C LEU A 94 -6.45 -12.75 -10.58
N LYS A 95 -5.88 -13.66 -9.78
CA LYS A 95 -6.60 -14.29 -8.68
C LYS A 95 -6.82 -13.25 -7.59
N VAL A 96 -8.08 -13.07 -7.18
CA VAL A 96 -8.44 -12.09 -6.16
C VAL A 96 -8.90 -12.77 -4.87
N ASN A 97 -8.63 -12.12 -3.75
CA ASN A 97 -9.13 -12.50 -2.44
C ASN A 97 -9.62 -11.27 -1.68
N PHE A 98 -10.79 -11.39 -1.09
CA PHE A 98 -11.47 -10.28 -0.44
C PHE A 98 -11.53 -10.47 1.06
N GLY A 99 -11.47 -9.36 1.81
CA GLY A 99 -11.63 -9.37 3.25
C GLY A 99 -12.10 -8.01 3.77
N VAL A 100 -12.79 -8.03 4.90
CA VAL A 100 -13.22 -6.81 5.59
C VAL A 100 -12.41 -6.65 6.87
N TYR A 101 -11.79 -5.48 7.05
CA TYR A 101 -11.18 -5.10 8.32
C TYR A 101 -12.20 -4.47 9.27
N GLU A 102 -12.19 -4.88 10.54
CA GLU A 102 -13.04 -4.32 11.60
C GLU A 102 -12.54 -2.93 12.06
N VAL A 103 -12.35 -2.02 11.10
CA VAL A 103 -11.92 -0.65 11.34
C VAL A 103 -12.98 0.33 10.86
N ILE A 104 -13.04 1.50 11.52
CA ILE A 104 -14.07 2.51 11.27
C ILE A 104 -13.74 3.45 10.10
N ASP A 105 -12.58 3.29 9.50
CA ASP A 105 -12.14 4.12 8.39
C ASP A 105 -13.04 3.90 7.17
N VAL A 106 -13.31 4.97 6.44
CA VAL A 106 -14.00 4.92 5.14
C VAL A 106 -12.95 4.73 4.07
N ASN A 107 -12.54 3.48 3.86
CA ASN A 107 -11.46 3.16 2.95
C ASN A 107 -11.58 1.73 2.41
N ALA A 108 -10.99 1.52 1.23
CA ALA A 108 -10.69 0.22 0.64
C ALA A 108 -9.35 0.31 -0.09
N PHE A 109 -8.73 -0.82 -0.38
CA PHE A 109 -7.51 -0.86 -1.20
C PHE A 109 -7.30 -2.23 -1.79
N ALA A 110 -6.57 -2.30 -2.90
CA ALA A 110 -6.12 -3.55 -3.49
C ALA A 110 -4.60 -3.56 -3.69
N CYS A 111 -4.00 -4.74 -3.55
CA CYS A 111 -2.57 -4.96 -3.72
C CYS A 111 -2.27 -5.80 -4.96
N GLY A 112 -1.05 -5.67 -5.47
CA GLY A 112 -0.60 -6.36 -6.68
C GLY A 112 -0.56 -7.90 -6.61
N ASP A 113 -0.81 -8.49 -5.44
CA ASP A 113 -1.01 -9.92 -5.25
C ASP A 113 -2.48 -10.37 -5.41
N GLY A 114 -3.39 -9.44 -5.70
CA GLY A 114 -4.82 -9.66 -5.83
C GLY A 114 -5.61 -9.61 -4.51
N SER A 115 -4.97 -9.22 -3.43
CA SER A 115 -5.66 -8.99 -2.15
C SER A 115 -6.43 -7.67 -2.19
N VAL A 116 -7.74 -7.73 -1.87
CA VAL A 116 -8.64 -6.57 -1.75
C VAL A 116 -9.16 -6.51 -0.33
N ARG A 117 -9.01 -5.38 0.32
CA ARG A 117 -9.48 -5.15 1.70
C ARG A 117 -10.39 -3.95 1.76
N ILE A 118 -11.52 -4.13 2.41
CA ILE A 118 -12.54 -3.12 2.63
C ILE A 118 -12.62 -2.84 4.13
N CYS A 119 -12.70 -1.59 4.54
CA CYS A 119 -12.92 -1.23 5.92
C CYS A 119 -14.41 -1.27 6.27
N ALA A 120 -14.75 -1.76 7.46
CA ALA A 120 -16.13 -1.82 7.94
C ALA A 120 -16.82 -0.45 7.90
N GLY A 121 -16.09 0.64 8.18
CA GLY A 121 -16.63 1.99 8.10
C GLY A 121 -17.09 2.41 6.69
N LEU A 122 -16.43 1.91 5.65
CA LEU A 122 -16.90 2.10 4.27
C LEU A 122 -18.20 1.33 4.03
N MET A 123 -18.26 0.08 4.46
CA MET A 123 -19.47 -0.74 4.32
C MET A 123 -20.65 -0.20 5.15
N ASP A 124 -20.41 0.44 6.30
CA ASP A 124 -21.46 1.07 7.10
C ASP A 124 -22.05 2.31 6.39
N LEU A 125 -21.27 3.00 5.57
CA LEU A 125 -21.64 4.24 4.93
C LEU A 125 -22.30 4.04 3.55
N MET A 126 -21.88 3.01 2.81
CA MET A 126 -22.20 2.82 1.40
C MET A 126 -23.21 1.69 1.18
N THR A 127 -24.02 1.83 0.13
CA THR A 127 -24.89 0.78 -0.38
C THR A 127 -24.08 -0.35 -1.04
N ASP A 128 -24.73 -1.47 -1.37
CA ASP A 128 -24.10 -2.62 -2.03
C ASP A 128 -23.48 -2.21 -3.39
N ASP A 129 -24.19 -1.41 -4.17
CA ASP A 129 -23.74 -0.95 -5.49
C ASP A 129 -22.54 0.00 -5.37
N GLU A 130 -22.54 0.91 -4.38
CA GLU A 130 -21.43 1.80 -4.12
C GLU A 130 -20.18 1.04 -3.63
N VAL A 131 -20.34 0.02 -2.77
CA VAL A 131 -19.24 -0.85 -2.35
C VAL A 131 -18.67 -1.61 -3.53
N MET A 132 -19.51 -2.11 -4.44
CA MET A 132 -19.05 -2.80 -5.66
C MET A 132 -18.28 -1.86 -6.59
N SER A 133 -18.76 -0.61 -6.76
CA SER A 133 -18.04 0.41 -7.55
C SER A 133 -16.65 0.71 -6.97
N VAL A 134 -16.54 0.82 -5.65
CA VAL A 134 -15.23 1.00 -4.98
C VAL A 134 -14.34 -0.22 -5.19
N ILE A 135 -14.87 -1.44 -5.04
CA ILE A 135 -14.11 -2.68 -5.28
C ILE A 135 -13.61 -2.73 -6.71
N GLY A 136 -14.46 -2.41 -7.69
CA GLY A 136 -14.08 -2.35 -9.11
C GLY A 136 -12.99 -1.33 -9.38
N HIS A 137 -13.09 -0.12 -8.80
CA HIS A 137 -12.09 0.93 -8.89
C HIS A 137 -10.73 0.45 -8.35
N GLU A 138 -10.70 -0.15 -7.15
CA GLU A 138 -9.46 -0.67 -6.55
C GLU A 138 -8.83 -1.80 -7.38
N ILE A 139 -9.65 -2.68 -7.95
CA ILE A 139 -9.17 -3.72 -8.88
C ILE A 139 -8.61 -3.06 -10.14
N GLY A 140 -9.24 -1.99 -10.65
CA GLY A 140 -8.77 -1.20 -11.77
C GLY A 140 -7.33 -0.72 -11.59
N HIS A 141 -6.97 -0.18 -10.43
CA HIS A 141 -5.59 0.20 -10.10
C HIS A 141 -4.61 -0.98 -10.14
N VAL A 142 -5.06 -2.18 -9.77
CA VAL A 142 -4.20 -3.37 -9.86
C VAL A 142 -4.01 -3.82 -11.31
N ILE A 143 -5.08 -3.87 -12.09
CA ILE A 143 -5.07 -4.28 -13.50
C ILE A 143 -4.22 -3.31 -14.35
N HIS A 144 -4.32 -2.00 -14.09
CA HIS A 144 -3.50 -0.98 -14.74
C HIS A 144 -2.08 -0.85 -14.17
N THR A 145 -1.70 -1.72 -13.23
CA THR A 145 -0.36 -1.76 -12.57
C THR A 145 -0.05 -0.61 -11.63
N ASP A 146 -1.00 0.27 -11.35
CA ASP A 146 -0.82 1.44 -10.47
C ASP A 146 -0.44 1.03 -9.05
N SER A 147 -1.10 -0.01 -8.51
CA SER A 147 -0.79 -0.57 -7.19
C SER A 147 0.63 -1.15 -7.12
N LYS A 148 1.14 -1.73 -8.22
CA LYS A 148 2.53 -2.20 -8.31
C LYS A 148 3.51 -1.03 -8.30
N ASP A 149 3.23 0.02 -9.06
CA ASP A 149 4.07 1.22 -9.10
C ASP A 149 4.05 1.96 -7.75
N ALA A 150 2.89 2.04 -7.09
CA ALA A 150 2.78 2.59 -5.75
C ALA A 150 3.62 1.79 -4.74
N MET A 151 3.52 0.46 -4.74
CA MET A 151 4.30 -0.44 -3.90
C MET A 151 5.82 -0.27 -4.13
N LYS A 152 6.24 -0.28 -5.39
CA LYS A 152 7.63 -0.08 -5.78
C LYS A 152 8.16 1.27 -5.29
N ASN A 153 7.41 2.33 -5.52
CA ASN A 153 7.78 3.68 -5.09
C ASN A 153 7.81 3.82 -3.56
N ALA A 154 6.87 3.19 -2.86
CA ALA A 154 6.82 3.18 -1.39
C ALA A 154 8.03 2.43 -0.81
N TYR A 155 8.35 1.25 -1.36
CA TYR A 155 9.54 0.49 -0.97
C TYR A 155 10.85 1.27 -1.19
N LEU A 156 11.00 1.89 -2.35
CA LEU A 156 12.18 2.70 -2.66
C LEU A 156 12.32 3.90 -1.72
N ARG A 157 11.21 4.54 -1.36
CA ARG A 157 11.21 5.64 -0.36
C ARG A 157 11.59 5.14 1.04
N SER A 158 11.04 4.00 1.46
CA SER A 158 11.36 3.36 2.74
C SER A 158 12.84 2.95 2.80
N ALA A 159 13.35 2.29 1.76
CA ALA A 159 14.76 1.90 1.65
C ALA A 159 15.70 3.12 1.68
N ALA A 160 15.33 4.23 1.04
CA ALA A 160 16.11 5.47 1.08
C ALA A 160 16.16 6.11 2.48
N LYS A 161 15.07 6.01 3.26
CA LYS A 161 15.04 6.48 4.66
C LYS A 161 15.94 5.63 5.56
N ASN A 162 16.01 4.33 5.31
CA ASN A 162 16.73 3.35 6.15
C ASN A 162 18.17 3.11 5.69
N ALA A 163 18.80 3.97 4.93
CA ALA A 163 20.16 4.04 4.32
C ALA A 163 21.17 2.88 4.56
N ALA A 164 20.85 1.86 5.34
CA ALA A 164 21.72 0.76 5.75
C ALA A 164 21.36 -0.61 5.13
N GLY A 165 20.23 -0.75 4.43
CA GLY A 165 19.71 -2.05 3.96
C GLY A 165 19.66 -2.25 2.45
N ALA A 166 19.92 -1.21 1.66
CA ALA A 166 19.60 -1.18 0.22
C ALA A 166 20.67 -1.80 -0.72
N ALA A 167 21.61 -2.58 -0.19
CA ALA A 167 22.71 -3.16 -0.99
C ALA A 167 22.52 -4.64 -1.36
N SER A 168 21.30 -5.17 -1.31
CA SER A 168 21.03 -6.55 -1.68
C SER A 168 20.36 -6.64 -3.05
N GLU A 169 20.91 -7.44 -3.97
CA GLU A 169 20.33 -7.75 -5.29
C GLU A 169 19.03 -8.59 -5.17
N THR A 170 18.71 -9.05 -3.97
CA THR A 170 17.47 -9.78 -3.65
C THR A 170 16.68 -8.97 -2.64
N VAL A 171 15.37 -8.86 -2.84
CA VAL A 171 14.48 -8.26 -1.84
C VAL A 171 14.64 -9.04 -0.54
N ALA A 172 15.32 -8.44 0.44
CA ALA A 172 15.48 -9.04 1.75
C ALA A 172 14.11 -9.08 2.42
N LYS A 173 13.84 -10.11 3.21
CA LYS A 173 12.64 -10.18 4.03
C LYS A 173 12.52 -8.91 4.87
N MET A 174 11.38 -8.21 4.73
CA MET A 174 11.13 -6.96 5.43
C MET A 174 10.93 -7.21 6.93
N THR A 175 11.46 -6.32 7.75
CA THR A 175 11.20 -6.34 9.18
C THR A 175 9.81 -5.73 9.46
N ASP A 176 9.30 -5.93 10.68
CA ASP A 176 8.04 -5.32 11.12
C ASP A 176 8.08 -3.78 10.99
N SER A 177 9.21 -3.17 11.31
CA SER A 177 9.43 -1.72 11.13
C SER A 177 9.42 -1.28 9.66
N ASP A 178 9.98 -2.11 8.76
CA ASP A 178 9.99 -1.81 7.33
C ASP A 178 8.58 -1.91 6.75
N LEU A 179 7.81 -2.91 7.17
CA LEU A 179 6.41 -3.10 6.77
C LEU A 179 5.52 -1.97 7.29
N GLY A 180 5.72 -1.51 8.53
CA GLY A 180 5.04 -0.34 9.07
C GLY A 180 5.35 0.95 8.30
N ALA A 181 6.62 1.18 7.94
CA ALA A 181 7.03 2.32 7.12
C ALA A 181 6.49 2.23 5.67
N LEU A 182 6.37 1.02 5.14
CA LEU A 182 5.75 0.76 3.85
C LEU A 182 4.25 1.08 3.90
N ALA A 183 3.55 0.65 4.94
CA ALA A 183 2.14 0.95 5.16
C ALA A 183 1.87 2.46 5.23
N GLU A 184 2.68 3.20 6.01
CA GLU A 184 2.61 4.67 6.07
C GLU A 184 2.82 5.31 4.69
N SER A 185 3.78 4.79 3.93
CA SER A 185 4.11 5.30 2.60
C SER A 185 3.02 5.02 1.56
N LEU A 186 2.34 3.87 1.66
CA LEU A 186 1.22 3.51 0.79
C LEU A 186 -0.06 4.28 1.16
N ALA A 187 -0.34 4.48 2.45
CA ALA A 187 -1.48 5.29 2.89
C ALA A 187 -1.40 6.75 2.41
N GLY A 188 -0.19 7.26 2.13
CA GLY A 188 0.02 8.59 1.55
C GLY A 188 0.25 8.59 0.03
N ALA A 189 0.08 7.46 -0.64
CA ALA A 189 0.20 7.39 -2.09
C ALA A 189 -0.94 8.16 -2.76
N GLN A 190 -0.60 8.86 -3.85
CA GLN A 190 -1.56 9.58 -4.70
C GLN A 190 -1.38 9.08 -6.13
N PHE A 191 -2.47 8.78 -6.76
CA PHE A 191 -2.50 8.45 -8.17
C PHE A 191 -2.69 9.72 -9.01
N SER A 192 -2.21 9.69 -10.25
CA SER A 192 -2.44 10.78 -11.18
C SER A 192 -3.89 10.79 -11.64
N GLN A 193 -4.40 11.94 -12.08
CA GLN A 193 -5.77 12.05 -12.60
C GLN A 193 -6.05 11.06 -13.75
N LYS A 194 -5.04 10.72 -14.55
CA LYS A 194 -5.18 9.73 -15.61
C LYS A 194 -5.43 8.33 -15.03
N GLN A 195 -4.66 7.93 -14.01
CA GLN A 195 -4.83 6.63 -13.34
C GLN A 195 -6.18 6.52 -12.64
N GLU A 196 -6.59 7.59 -11.95
CA GLU A 196 -7.92 7.66 -11.32
C GLU A 196 -9.04 7.49 -12.36
N ASN A 197 -8.97 8.20 -13.50
CA ASN A 197 -9.96 8.05 -14.56
C ASN A 197 -9.99 6.63 -15.15
N GLU A 198 -8.83 6.01 -15.35
CA GLU A 198 -8.73 4.63 -15.84
C GLU A 198 -9.30 3.62 -14.83
N ALA A 199 -9.09 3.86 -13.52
CA ALA A 199 -9.68 3.05 -12.46
C ALA A 199 -11.19 3.25 -12.34
N ASP A 200 -11.69 4.48 -12.49
CA ASP A 200 -13.11 4.80 -12.51
C ASP A 200 -13.82 4.13 -13.69
N ASP A 201 -13.25 4.22 -14.90
CA ASP A 201 -13.78 3.56 -16.11
C ASP A 201 -13.85 2.05 -15.91
N TYR A 202 -12.80 1.44 -15.34
CA TYR A 202 -12.78 0.02 -15.01
C TYR A 202 -13.83 -0.36 -13.97
N GLY A 203 -13.95 0.44 -12.90
CA GLY A 203 -14.95 0.22 -11.85
C GLY A 203 -16.38 0.28 -12.37
N PHE A 204 -16.64 1.17 -13.33
CA PHE A 204 -17.94 1.26 -13.99
C PHE A 204 -18.24 0.04 -14.89
N GLU A 205 -17.24 -0.48 -15.60
CA GLU A 205 -17.42 -1.68 -16.43
C GLU A 205 -17.52 -2.97 -15.59
N PHE A 206 -16.94 -2.96 -14.38
CA PHE A 206 -16.93 -4.08 -13.45
C PHE A 206 -18.30 -4.35 -12.80
N CYS A 207 -19.14 -3.33 -12.62
CA CYS A 207 -20.49 -3.42 -12.05
C CYS A 207 -21.54 -3.81 -13.08
#